data_048305336f2fa224073f43cb0ceaad72
#
_entry.id   048305336f2fa224073f43cb0ceaad72
#
_cell.length_a   1.000
_cell.length_b   1.000
_cell.length_c   1.000
_cell.angle_alpha   90.00
_cell.angle_beta   90.00
_cell.angle_gamma   90.00
#
_symmetry.space_group_name_H-M   'P 1'
#
loop_
_entity.id
_entity.type
_entity.pdbx_description
1 polymer ?
#
loop_
_entity_poly.entity_id
_entity_poly.type
_entity_poly.pdbx_seq_one_letter_code
_entity_poly.pdbx_strand_id
1 'polypeptide(L)'
;MPTLETTVDGLKFKNPFVIGSGPPGTNRKVINKAFEEGWGGVVAKTVSLDASKVINVAPRYGKLTGENKKEVFGWENIELIATTPFEDWLDDFKAIKDTHPDGILIASIMEEFNKDAWFEIVERCEAAGVDGLELNFSCPHGLPERKMGMAMGENPEILEEVCGWVMGAAKTPVWAKMTPNVGRIEDPSIAALRAGCHGISAINTIRSVIGVDLKTLRPMPTVEGYSTPGGYSSVAVRPIALRMVKEIADLIHNEFDGKRTISGMGGVETGEDAAQFILLGADTVQVCTGVMKMSYRMVKPMIEGLLAFMASHGFETIDEFKGHALGYFTTHAELVRMQAESREKKRAAVAAQAAAKQALAEQPAGVTKDDKWDADDFVKQSDDLVSE
;
A
#
# COMPACT_ATOMS: atom_id res chain seq x y z
N MET A 1 -11.74 16.06 16.53
CA MET A 1 -12.18 15.36 15.29
C MET A 1 -10.94 14.84 14.60
N PRO A 2 -10.97 13.61 14.08
CA PRO A 2 -9.79 13.03 13.42
C PRO A 2 -9.28 13.94 12.30
N THR A 3 -7.95 13.97 12.14
CA THR A 3 -7.27 14.64 11.04
C THR A 3 -6.54 13.62 10.16
N LEU A 4 -6.59 13.85 8.84
CA LEU A 4 -5.82 13.06 7.87
C LEU A 4 -4.49 13.71 7.50
N GLU A 5 -4.18 14.88 8.06
CA GLU A 5 -2.89 15.51 7.83
C GLU A 5 -1.77 14.62 8.38
N THR A 6 -0.73 14.44 7.59
CA THR A 6 0.45 13.65 7.98
C THR A 6 1.71 14.29 7.43
N THR A 7 2.81 14.13 8.15
CA THR A 7 4.14 14.60 7.69
C THR A 7 5.01 13.39 7.41
N VAL A 8 5.48 13.26 6.18
CA VAL A 8 6.30 12.14 5.70
C VAL A 8 7.58 12.69 5.11
N ASP A 9 8.72 12.32 5.67
CA ASP A 9 10.06 12.78 5.26
C ASP A 9 10.16 14.32 5.13
N GLY A 10 9.48 15.06 6.03
CA GLY A 10 9.44 16.51 6.04
C GLY A 10 8.38 17.15 5.14
N LEU A 11 7.70 16.38 4.29
CA LEU A 11 6.60 16.86 3.45
C LEU A 11 5.26 16.78 4.17
N LYS A 12 4.49 17.85 4.14
CA LYS A 12 3.16 17.95 4.78
C LYS A 12 2.06 17.59 3.80
N PHE A 13 1.51 16.40 3.97
CA PHE A 13 0.36 15.93 3.19
C PHE A 13 -0.96 16.30 3.89
N LYS A 14 -1.89 16.93 3.18
CA LYS A 14 -3.25 17.23 3.71
C LYS A 14 -4.10 15.97 3.98
N ASN A 15 -3.74 14.85 3.38
CA ASN A 15 -4.27 13.51 3.63
C ASN A 15 -3.29 12.48 3.01
N PRO A 16 -3.34 11.19 3.41
CA PRO A 16 -2.36 10.19 2.99
C PRO A 16 -2.56 9.66 1.56
N PHE A 17 -3.60 10.12 0.84
CA PHE A 17 -3.93 9.62 -0.50
C PHE A 17 -3.09 10.29 -1.57
N VAL A 18 -2.34 9.47 -2.31
CA VAL A 18 -1.43 9.91 -3.36
C VAL A 18 -1.80 9.25 -4.69
N ILE A 19 -1.80 10.00 -5.78
CA ILE A 19 -1.87 9.41 -7.12
C ILE A 19 -0.55 8.68 -7.38
N GLY A 20 -0.62 7.37 -7.65
CA GLY A 20 0.56 6.58 -8.03
C GLY A 20 1.01 6.83 -9.46
N SER A 21 2.33 6.72 -9.70
CA SER A 21 2.90 6.88 -11.04
C SER A 21 2.26 5.93 -12.06
N GLY A 22 1.62 6.51 -13.07
CA GLY A 22 0.87 5.77 -14.09
C GLY A 22 -0.04 6.68 -14.92
N PRO A 23 -1.04 6.13 -15.63
CA PRO A 23 -1.94 6.91 -16.47
C PRO A 23 -2.61 8.10 -15.78
N PRO A 24 -2.99 8.06 -14.48
CA PRO A 24 -3.57 9.23 -13.82
C PRO A 24 -2.60 10.41 -13.59
N GLY A 25 -1.29 10.24 -13.79
CA GLY A 25 -0.27 11.27 -13.63
C GLY A 25 0.48 11.60 -14.92
N THR A 26 -0.13 11.43 -16.12
CA THR A 26 0.57 11.51 -17.42
C THR A 26 0.84 12.89 -17.96
N ASN A 27 0.27 13.95 -17.41
CA ASN A 27 0.47 15.34 -17.88
C ASN A 27 -0.07 16.34 -16.85
N ARG A 28 0.30 17.61 -17.03
CA ARG A 28 -0.12 18.72 -16.17
C ARG A 28 -1.64 18.80 -15.97
N LYS A 29 -2.44 18.61 -17.01
CA LYS A 29 -3.91 18.74 -16.92
C LYS A 29 -4.51 17.75 -15.92
N VAL A 30 -4.09 16.49 -15.98
CA VAL A 30 -4.63 15.45 -15.08
C VAL A 30 -4.06 15.55 -13.66
N ILE A 31 -2.82 16.03 -13.50
CA ILE A 31 -2.21 16.30 -12.20
C ILE A 31 -2.92 17.46 -11.50
N ASN A 32 -3.16 18.59 -12.20
CA ASN A 32 -3.94 19.69 -11.65
C ASN A 32 -5.34 19.22 -11.23
N LYS A 33 -5.99 18.38 -12.05
CA LYS A 33 -7.28 17.79 -11.71
C LYS A 33 -7.24 16.97 -10.43
N ALA A 34 -6.18 16.22 -10.19
CA ALA A 34 -6.01 15.47 -8.95
C ALA A 34 -5.96 16.43 -7.73
N PHE A 35 -5.15 17.48 -7.79
CA PHE A 35 -5.07 18.46 -6.71
C PHE A 35 -6.38 19.19 -6.45
N GLU A 36 -7.10 19.59 -7.52
CA GLU A 36 -8.44 20.20 -7.44
C GLU A 36 -9.48 19.30 -6.76
N GLU A 37 -9.43 17.99 -6.99
CA GLU A 37 -10.36 17.04 -6.35
C GLU A 37 -10.01 16.72 -4.90
N GLY A 38 -8.78 17.04 -4.45
CA GLY A 38 -8.40 16.92 -3.04
C GLY A 38 -7.35 15.86 -2.72
N TRP A 39 -6.66 15.29 -3.72
CA TRP A 39 -5.54 14.37 -3.47
C TRP A 39 -4.42 15.04 -2.68
N GLY A 40 -3.84 14.33 -1.72
CA GLY A 40 -2.75 14.82 -0.87
C GLY A 40 -1.43 14.97 -1.61
N GLY A 41 -1.17 14.11 -2.59
CA GLY A 41 0.03 14.16 -3.43
C GLY A 41 -0.19 13.49 -4.78
N VAL A 42 0.75 13.69 -5.68
CA VAL A 42 0.78 13.04 -7.00
C VAL A 42 2.20 12.61 -7.31
N VAL A 43 2.38 11.34 -7.64
CA VAL A 43 3.59 10.83 -8.31
C VAL A 43 3.35 10.88 -9.81
N ALA A 44 4.08 11.75 -10.49
CA ALA A 44 3.96 11.91 -11.94
C ALA A 44 4.34 10.61 -12.69
N LYS A 45 3.85 10.47 -13.93
CA LYS A 45 4.27 9.34 -14.79
C LYS A 45 5.79 9.34 -14.93
N THR A 46 6.41 8.16 -14.81
CA THR A 46 7.87 8.01 -14.87
C THR A 46 8.46 8.65 -16.11
N VAL A 47 9.46 9.49 -15.92
CA VAL A 47 10.22 10.19 -16.96
C VAL A 47 11.64 9.65 -17.06
N SER A 48 12.26 9.86 -18.21
CA SER A 48 13.66 9.58 -18.51
C SER A 48 14.20 10.75 -19.37
N LEU A 49 15.49 11.01 -19.34
CA LEU A 49 16.14 12.07 -20.13
C LEU A 49 15.88 11.92 -21.63
N ASP A 50 15.78 10.69 -22.12
CA ASP A 50 15.53 10.41 -23.54
C ASP A 50 14.22 9.63 -23.75
N ALA A 51 13.12 10.34 -23.79
CA ALA A 51 11.80 9.79 -24.08
C ALA A 51 11.68 9.21 -25.50
N SER A 52 12.54 9.56 -26.45
CA SER A 52 12.49 9.03 -27.82
C SER A 52 12.76 7.52 -27.89
N LYS A 53 13.42 6.98 -26.88
CA LYS A 53 13.68 5.54 -26.74
C LYS A 53 12.47 4.74 -26.22
N VAL A 54 11.38 5.42 -25.83
CA VAL A 54 10.20 4.82 -25.23
C VAL A 54 9.06 4.80 -26.24
N ILE A 55 8.72 3.64 -26.73
CA ILE A 55 7.62 3.45 -27.69
C ILE A 55 6.51 2.64 -27.03
N ASN A 56 5.38 3.29 -26.77
CA ASN A 56 4.18 2.61 -26.29
C ASN A 56 3.37 2.03 -27.45
N VAL A 57 2.88 0.82 -27.28
CA VAL A 57 2.02 0.11 -28.25
C VAL A 57 0.53 0.32 -27.94
N ALA A 58 -0.35 -0.05 -28.87
CA ALA A 58 -1.79 -0.03 -28.66
C ALA A 58 -2.44 -1.26 -29.32
N PRO A 59 -3.43 -1.90 -28.68
CA PRO A 59 -3.93 -1.67 -27.32
C PRO A 59 -2.92 -2.07 -26.26
N ARG A 60 -2.88 -1.35 -25.12
CA ARG A 60 -1.89 -1.60 -24.06
C ARG A 60 -2.50 -2.03 -22.72
N TYR A 61 -3.81 -2.27 -22.70
CA TYR A 61 -4.52 -2.70 -21.50
C TYR A 61 -5.39 -3.91 -21.75
N GLY A 62 -5.36 -4.87 -20.82
CA GLY A 62 -6.30 -5.97 -20.70
C GLY A 62 -7.05 -5.89 -19.37
N LYS A 63 -8.27 -6.44 -19.32
CA LYS A 63 -9.10 -6.45 -18.11
C LYS A 63 -9.57 -7.86 -17.79
N LEU A 64 -9.47 -8.27 -16.54
CA LEU A 64 -10.12 -9.45 -15.99
C LEU A 64 -11.42 -9.00 -15.32
N THR A 65 -12.55 -9.50 -15.85
CA THR A 65 -13.88 -9.12 -15.40
C THR A 65 -14.65 -10.31 -14.86
N GLY A 66 -15.63 -10.05 -13.96
CA GLY A 66 -16.60 -11.05 -13.56
C GLY A 66 -17.55 -11.45 -14.71
N GLU A 67 -18.39 -12.44 -14.48
CA GLU A 67 -19.35 -12.99 -15.45
C GLU A 67 -20.26 -11.93 -16.08
N ASN A 68 -20.68 -10.95 -15.29
CA ASN A 68 -21.51 -9.82 -15.73
C ASN A 68 -20.76 -8.75 -16.54
N LYS A 69 -19.44 -8.89 -16.69
CA LYS A 69 -18.51 -7.93 -17.35
C LYS A 69 -18.52 -6.50 -16.77
N LYS A 70 -19.22 -6.25 -15.66
CA LYS A 70 -19.31 -4.94 -15.02
C LYS A 70 -18.22 -4.75 -13.97
N GLU A 71 -17.89 -5.82 -13.26
CA GLU A 71 -16.90 -5.78 -12.20
C GLU A 71 -15.52 -6.12 -12.75
N VAL A 72 -14.56 -5.23 -12.54
CA VAL A 72 -13.16 -5.40 -12.96
C VAL A 72 -12.31 -5.77 -11.76
N PHE A 73 -11.86 -7.02 -11.69
CA PHE A 73 -11.01 -7.52 -10.62
C PHE A 73 -9.53 -7.29 -10.88
N GLY A 74 -9.12 -7.39 -12.14
CA GLY A 74 -7.75 -7.27 -12.57
C GLY A 74 -7.61 -6.36 -13.78
N TRP A 75 -6.47 -5.70 -13.83
CA TRP A 75 -6.09 -4.82 -14.93
C TRP A 75 -4.63 -5.08 -15.27
N GLU A 76 -4.38 -5.49 -16.51
CA GLU A 76 -3.01 -5.66 -17.01
C GLU A 76 -2.65 -4.53 -17.94
N ASN A 77 -1.41 -4.08 -17.84
CA ASN A 77 -0.82 -3.12 -18.75
C ASN A 77 0.48 -3.65 -19.37
N ILE A 78 0.68 -3.36 -20.65
CA ILE A 78 1.96 -3.50 -21.35
C ILE A 78 2.51 -2.11 -21.72
N GLU A 79 2.21 -1.12 -20.87
CA GLU A 79 2.60 0.27 -21.02
C GLU A 79 3.99 0.52 -20.43
N LEU A 80 4.76 1.35 -21.12
CA LEU A 80 6.07 1.82 -20.66
C LEU A 80 5.93 3.13 -19.87
N ILE A 81 7.05 3.84 -19.70
CA ILE A 81 7.14 5.16 -19.08
C ILE A 81 6.56 6.27 -19.99
N ALA A 82 6.70 7.53 -19.58
CA ALA A 82 6.21 8.67 -20.36
C ALA A 82 6.92 8.77 -21.73
N THR A 83 6.14 9.15 -22.76
CA THR A 83 6.64 9.41 -24.12
C THR A 83 6.79 10.91 -24.39
N THR A 84 6.32 11.76 -23.47
CA THR A 84 6.50 13.20 -23.52
C THR A 84 7.97 13.54 -23.32
N PRO A 85 8.56 14.45 -24.12
CA PRO A 85 9.93 14.90 -23.95
C PRO A 85 10.21 15.38 -22.52
N PHE A 86 11.41 15.13 -22.04
CA PHE A 86 11.78 15.48 -20.66
C PHE A 86 11.71 16.99 -20.41
N GLU A 87 12.08 17.81 -21.40
CA GLU A 87 11.99 19.27 -21.32
C GLU A 87 10.55 19.75 -21.07
N ASP A 88 9.59 19.18 -21.78
CA ASP A 88 8.15 19.50 -21.61
C ASP A 88 7.68 19.13 -20.20
N TRP A 89 8.21 18.04 -19.62
CA TRP A 89 7.93 17.67 -18.23
C TRP A 89 8.48 18.66 -17.21
N LEU A 90 9.70 19.19 -17.44
CA LEU A 90 10.27 20.21 -16.55
C LEU A 90 9.43 21.50 -16.54
N ASP A 91 8.92 21.89 -17.69
CA ASP A 91 8.00 23.02 -17.81
C ASP A 91 6.64 22.73 -17.15
N ASP A 92 6.13 21.50 -17.32
CA ASP A 92 4.91 21.06 -16.66
C ASP A 92 5.07 21.02 -15.13
N PHE A 93 6.19 20.54 -14.58
CA PHE A 93 6.45 20.53 -13.13
C PHE A 93 6.44 21.95 -12.56
N LYS A 94 7.12 22.89 -13.17
CA LYS A 94 7.10 24.30 -12.75
C LYS A 94 5.68 24.85 -12.75
N ALA A 95 4.95 24.68 -13.85
CA ALA A 95 3.60 25.21 -14.00
C ALA A 95 2.59 24.54 -13.02
N ILE A 96 2.79 23.28 -12.67
CA ILE A 96 1.99 22.60 -11.65
C ILE A 96 2.25 23.21 -10.26
N LYS A 97 3.52 23.40 -9.90
CA LYS A 97 3.90 23.99 -8.61
C LYS A 97 3.48 25.47 -8.50
N ASP A 98 3.53 26.23 -9.59
CA ASP A 98 2.99 27.59 -9.63
C ASP A 98 1.48 27.63 -9.38
N THR A 99 0.73 26.64 -9.89
CA THR A 99 -0.72 26.54 -9.73
C THR A 99 -1.13 25.95 -8.37
N HIS A 100 -0.39 24.97 -7.86
CA HIS A 100 -0.64 24.22 -6.63
C HIS A 100 0.61 24.18 -5.73
N PRO A 101 1.02 25.31 -5.13
CA PRO A 101 2.25 25.40 -4.33
C PRO A 101 2.25 24.45 -3.14
N ASP A 102 1.07 24.20 -2.54
CA ASP A 102 0.90 23.28 -1.40
C ASP A 102 0.64 21.82 -1.81
N GLY A 103 0.50 21.53 -3.10
CA GLY A 103 0.31 20.19 -3.63
C GLY A 103 1.64 19.45 -3.67
N ILE A 104 1.72 18.27 -3.04
CA ILE A 104 2.94 17.46 -3.03
C ILE A 104 3.11 16.79 -4.40
N LEU A 105 4.09 17.23 -5.16
CA LEU A 105 4.44 16.73 -6.49
C LEU A 105 5.74 15.93 -6.43
N ILE A 106 5.66 14.64 -6.74
CA ILE A 106 6.80 13.72 -6.75
C ILE A 106 7.11 13.34 -8.19
N ALA A 107 8.35 13.53 -8.64
CA ALA A 107 8.78 13.04 -9.93
C ALA A 107 9.16 11.57 -9.85
N SER A 108 8.51 10.71 -10.65
CA SER A 108 8.98 9.34 -10.84
C SER A 108 10.02 9.33 -11.95
N ILE A 109 11.22 8.85 -11.65
CA ILE A 109 12.38 8.88 -12.55
C ILE A 109 12.95 7.48 -12.80
N MET A 110 13.47 7.26 -14.00
CA MET A 110 14.12 6.01 -14.38
C MET A 110 15.19 6.27 -15.45
N GLU A 111 16.39 5.76 -15.20
CA GLU A 111 17.51 5.86 -16.15
C GLU A 111 18.26 4.56 -16.31
N GLU A 112 19.15 4.49 -17.27
CA GLU A 112 20.10 3.40 -17.48
C GLU A 112 21.12 3.34 -16.31
N PHE A 113 21.90 2.26 -16.24
CA PHE A 113 23.00 2.16 -15.29
C PHE A 113 24.14 3.09 -15.69
N ASN A 114 23.89 4.39 -15.50
CA ASN A 114 24.79 5.51 -15.86
C ASN A 114 24.68 6.61 -14.78
N LYS A 115 25.75 6.78 -14.03
CA LYS A 115 25.79 7.73 -12.91
C LYS A 115 25.48 9.16 -13.33
N ASP A 116 26.07 9.63 -14.42
CA ASP A 116 25.89 11.03 -14.86
C ASP A 116 24.45 11.29 -15.28
N ALA A 117 23.78 10.31 -15.92
CA ALA A 117 22.37 10.43 -16.27
C ALA A 117 21.48 10.51 -15.02
N TRP A 118 21.75 9.71 -13.98
CA TRP A 118 21.03 9.79 -12.71
C TRP A 118 21.25 11.13 -12.00
N PHE A 119 22.46 11.66 -12.00
CA PHE A 119 22.74 12.99 -11.46
C PHE A 119 21.97 14.07 -12.21
N GLU A 120 22.04 14.09 -13.55
CA GLU A 120 21.37 15.07 -14.39
C GLU A 120 19.85 15.07 -14.17
N ILE A 121 19.18 13.89 -14.20
CA ILE A 121 17.72 13.83 -14.06
C ILE A 121 17.28 14.30 -12.68
N VAL A 122 18.01 13.96 -11.61
CA VAL A 122 17.75 14.41 -10.24
C VAL A 122 17.83 15.95 -10.15
N GLU A 123 18.98 16.52 -10.52
CA GLU A 123 19.19 17.97 -10.43
C GLU A 123 18.16 18.76 -11.21
N ARG A 124 17.81 18.29 -12.40
CA ARG A 124 16.87 18.99 -13.28
C ARG A 124 15.43 18.88 -12.80
N CYS A 125 15.01 17.73 -12.25
CA CYS A 125 13.69 17.58 -11.63
C CYS A 125 13.57 18.50 -10.39
N GLU A 126 14.56 18.51 -9.51
CA GLU A 126 14.59 19.40 -8.34
C GLU A 126 14.58 20.88 -8.73
N ALA A 127 15.34 21.28 -9.75
CA ALA A 127 15.34 22.64 -10.28
C ALA A 127 13.98 23.05 -10.88
N ALA A 128 13.16 22.09 -11.32
CA ALA A 128 11.80 22.30 -11.75
C ALA A 128 10.79 22.39 -10.60
N GLY A 129 11.24 22.24 -9.35
CA GLY A 129 10.44 22.49 -8.13
C GLY A 129 9.62 21.31 -7.66
N VAL A 130 9.94 20.06 -8.02
CA VAL A 130 9.29 18.88 -7.43
C VAL A 130 9.63 18.75 -5.94
N ASP A 131 8.70 18.23 -5.15
CA ASP A 131 8.85 18.10 -3.69
C ASP A 131 9.63 16.85 -3.28
N GLY A 132 9.73 15.86 -4.18
CA GLY A 132 10.42 14.60 -3.93
C GLY A 132 10.61 13.76 -5.20
N LEU A 133 11.31 12.65 -5.03
CA LEU A 133 11.66 11.73 -6.12
C LEU A 133 11.21 10.30 -5.80
N GLU A 134 10.61 9.61 -6.76
CA GLU A 134 10.33 8.18 -6.71
C GLU A 134 11.17 7.45 -7.76
N LEU A 135 12.12 6.61 -7.33
CA LEU A 135 13.00 5.87 -8.22
C LEU A 135 12.28 4.63 -8.75
N ASN A 136 12.07 4.52 -10.06
CA ASN A 136 11.35 3.41 -10.65
C ASN A 136 12.27 2.22 -10.95
N PHE A 137 12.39 1.30 -10.00
CA PHE A 137 13.10 0.02 -10.13
C PHE A 137 12.17 -1.15 -10.49
N SER A 138 11.05 -0.87 -11.14
CA SER A 138 9.98 -1.86 -11.22
C SER A 138 9.26 -1.93 -12.56
N CYS A 139 9.62 -1.09 -13.53
CA CYS A 139 9.04 -1.17 -14.87
C CYS A 139 9.39 -2.53 -15.52
N PRO A 140 8.41 -3.43 -15.75
CA PRO A 140 8.69 -4.79 -16.23
C PRO A 140 9.17 -4.84 -17.69
N HIS A 141 9.00 -3.74 -18.41
CA HIS A 141 9.37 -3.58 -19.82
C HIS A 141 10.61 -2.71 -20.01
N GLY A 142 11.37 -2.43 -18.93
CA GLY A 142 12.68 -1.82 -19.06
C GLY A 142 13.56 -2.67 -19.97
N LEU A 143 14.43 -2.02 -20.74
CA LEU A 143 15.34 -2.73 -21.63
C LEU A 143 16.37 -3.52 -20.78
N PRO A 144 16.25 -4.85 -20.62
CA PRO A 144 17.12 -5.62 -19.75
C PRO A 144 18.61 -5.48 -20.10
N GLU A 145 18.89 -5.32 -21.39
CA GLU A 145 20.23 -5.09 -21.93
C GLU A 145 20.85 -3.76 -21.47
N ARG A 146 20.00 -2.78 -21.06
CA ARG A 146 20.43 -1.49 -20.52
C ARG A 146 20.40 -1.44 -18.99
N LYS A 147 20.04 -2.54 -18.33
CA LYS A 147 19.88 -2.61 -16.88
C LYS A 147 18.97 -1.47 -16.36
N MET A 148 17.76 -1.35 -16.91
CA MET A 148 16.76 -0.35 -16.52
C MET A 148 15.57 -0.97 -15.78
N GLY A 149 14.90 -0.21 -14.94
CA GLY A 149 13.66 -0.61 -14.29
C GLY A 149 13.77 -1.90 -13.48
N MET A 150 12.96 -2.92 -13.78
CA MET A 150 12.93 -4.18 -13.04
C MET A 150 14.28 -4.92 -13.03
N ALA A 151 15.06 -4.81 -14.09
CA ALA A 151 16.40 -5.44 -14.14
C ALA A 151 17.37 -4.88 -13.08
N MET A 152 17.18 -3.60 -12.64
CA MET A 152 17.86 -3.08 -11.45
C MET A 152 17.21 -3.57 -10.16
N GLY A 153 15.86 -3.52 -10.11
CA GLY A 153 15.10 -3.88 -8.91
C GLY A 153 15.23 -5.33 -8.48
N GLU A 154 15.58 -6.24 -9.39
CA GLU A 154 15.87 -7.65 -9.12
C GLU A 154 17.32 -7.90 -8.68
N ASN A 155 18.20 -6.89 -8.74
CA ASN A 155 19.60 -6.97 -8.35
C ASN A 155 19.93 -5.97 -7.23
N PRO A 156 19.94 -6.41 -5.95
CA PRO A 156 20.17 -5.52 -4.81
C PRO A 156 21.50 -4.74 -4.87
N GLU A 157 22.56 -5.31 -5.42
CA GLU A 157 23.88 -4.65 -5.51
C GLU A 157 23.83 -3.46 -6.47
N ILE A 158 23.27 -3.66 -7.67
CA ILE A 158 23.08 -2.58 -8.66
C ILE A 158 22.12 -1.51 -8.11
N LEU A 159 21.05 -1.93 -7.45
CA LEU A 159 20.08 -1.05 -6.86
C LEU A 159 20.69 -0.18 -5.76
N GLU A 160 21.49 -0.77 -4.86
CA GLU A 160 22.19 -0.04 -3.79
C GLU A 160 23.15 1.01 -4.39
N GLU A 161 23.89 0.66 -5.42
CA GLU A 161 24.83 1.57 -6.09
C GLU A 161 24.10 2.75 -6.72
N VAL A 162 23.01 2.51 -7.48
CA VAL A 162 22.21 3.56 -8.11
C VAL A 162 21.53 4.44 -7.06
N CYS A 163 20.95 3.86 -6.02
CA CYS A 163 20.39 4.63 -4.91
C CYS A 163 21.46 5.52 -4.26
N GLY A 164 22.67 5.01 -4.06
CA GLY A 164 23.80 5.78 -3.54
C GLY A 164 24.16 6.97 -4.43
N TRP A 165 24.15 6.80 -5.75
CA TRP A 165 24.34 7.92 -6.68
C TRP A 165 23.26 8.98 -6.50
N VAL A 166 21.98 8.58 -6.53
CA VAL A 166 20.85 9.50 -6.36
C VAL A 166 20.91 10.23 -5.02
N MET A 167 21.16 9.52 -3.93
CA MET A 167 21.26 10.12 -2.60
C MET A 167 22.44 11.10 -2.48
N GLY A 168 23.51 10.92 -3.27
CA GLY A 168 24.63 11.87 -3.36
C GLY A 168 24.28 13.17 -4.10
N ALA A 169 23.24 13.18 -4.95
CA ALA A 169 22.80 14.34 -5.73
C ALA A 169 21.55 15.01 -5.14
N ALA A 170 20.60 14.20 -4.63
CA ALA A 170 19.29 14.68 -4.22
C ALA A 170 19.32 15.54 -2.94
N LYS A 171 18.49 16.58 -2.93
CA LYS A 171 18.22 17.49 -1.80
C LYS A 171 16.81 17.32 -1.26
N THR A 172 15.93 16.71 -2.05
CA THR A 172 14.54 16.40 -1.69
C THR A 172 14.41 14.95 -1.23
N PRO A 173 13.32 14.55 -0.54
CA PRO A 173 13.09 13.17 -0.18
C PRO A 173 13.07 12.23 -1.38
N VAL A 174 13.61 11.02 -1.18
CA VAL A 174 13.75 9.98 -2.20
C VAL A 174 13.12 8.69 -1.71
N TRP A 175 12.20 8.13 -2.48
CA TRP A 175 11.61 6.80 -2.26
C TRP A 175 12.01 5.85 -3.38
N ALA A 176 12.36 4.62 -3.02
CA ALA A 176 12.65 3.58 -4.01
C ALA A 176 11.39 2.74 -4.24
N LYS A 177 10.90 2.70 -5.48
CA LYS A 177 9.70 1.93 -5.84
C LYS A 177 10.06 0.52 -6.27
N MET A 178 9.58 -0.45 -5.48
CA MET A 178 9.95 -1.85 -5.59
C MET A 178 9.05 -2.63 -6.55
N THR A 179 9.69 -3.56 -7.27
CA THR A 179 8.99 -4.61 -8.00
C THR A 179 8.52 -5.71 -7.04
N PRO A 180 7.29 -6.23 -7.19
CA PRO A 180 6.86 -7.41 -6.44
C PRO A 180 7.36 -8.73 -7.03
N ASN A 181 8.07 -8.69 -8.16
CA ASN A 181 8.47 -9.87 -8.93
C ASN A 181 9.80 -10.45 -8.45
N VAL A 182 9.99 -10.49 -7.15
CA VAL A 182 11.16 -11.00 -6.44
C VAL A 182 10.73 -12.05 -5.41
N GLY A 183 11.65 -12.93 -5.04
CA GLY A 183 11.38 -13.95 -4.03
C GLY A 183 11.15 -13.35 -2.64
N ARG A 184 11.90 -12.30 -2.31
CA ARG A 184 11.83 -11.55 -1.06
C ARG A 184 11.93 -10.07 -1.36
N ILE A 185 10.91 -9.31 -1.00
CA ILE A 185 10.90 -7.86 -1.24
C ILE A 185 11.83 -7.12 -0.28
N GLU A 186 12.18 -7.74 0.83
CA GLU A 186 13.11 -7.19 1.82
C GLU A 186 14.51 -7.00 1.23
N ASP A 187 14.97 -7.91 0.34
CA ASP A 187 16.33 -7.87 -0.20
C ASP A 187 16.63 -6.59 -1.00
N PRO A 188 15.84 -6.19 -2.01
CA PRO A 188 16.04 -4.90 -2.67
C PRO A 188 15.66 -3.71 -1.77
N SER A 189 14.71 -3.87 -0.83
CA SER A 189 14.31 -2.78 0.07
C SER A 189 15.43 -2.40 1.02
N ILE A 190 16.12 -3.37 1.62
CA ILE A 190 17.25 -3.11 2.53
C ILE A 190 18.41 -2.44 1.80
N ALA A 191 18.68 -2.84 0.54
CA ALA A 191 19.71 -2.24 -0.30
C ALA A 191 19.44 -0.73 -0.53
N ALA A 192 18.21 -0.37 -0.93
CA ALA A 192 17.82 1.03 -1.12
C ALA A 192 17.92 1.85 0.18
N LEU A 193 17.44 1.30 1.30
CA LEU A 193 17.46 1.98 2.59
C LEU A 193 18.87 2.16 3.15
N ARG A 194 19.76 1.19 2.95
CA ARG A 194 21.21 1.28 3.31
C ARG A 194 21.93 2.31 2.46
N ALA A 195 21.58 2.43 1.20
CA ALA A 195 22.09 3.51 0.33
C ALA A 195 21.62 4.91 0.73
N GLY A 196 20.68 5.03 1.66
CA GLY A 196 20.22 6.29 2.23
C GLY A 196 18.83 6.74 1.79
N CYS A 197 18.10 6.00 0.94
CA CYS A 197 16.72 6.36 0.55
C CYS A 197 15.86 6.59 1.80
N HIS A 198 15.00 7.61 1.76
CA HIS A 198 14.14 7.99 2.87
C HIS A 198 13.06 6.93 3.14
N GLY A 199 12.58 6.29 2.09
CA GLY A 199 11.54 5.27 2.23
C GLY A 199 11.40 4.36 1.00
N ILE A 200 10.40 3.49 1.07
CA ILE A 200 10.05 2.51 0.04
C ILE A 200 8.63 2.77 -0.46
N SER A 201 8.45 2.78 -1.78
CA SER A 201 7.12 2.67 -2.40
C SER A 201 6.88 1.22 -2.84
N ALA A 202 5.81 0.59 -2.38
CA ALA A 202 5.48 -0.82 -2.68
C ALA A 202 3.96 -1.05 -2.72
N ILE A 203 3.51 -1.76 -3.76
CA ILE A 203 4.23 -2.49 -4.80
C ILE A 203 3.90 -1.96 -6.19
N ASN A 204 4.81 -2.11 -7.15
CA ASN A 204 4.44 -1.97 -8.55
C ASN A 204 3.61 -3.19 -9.01
N THR A 205 3.32 -3.29 -10.30
CA THR A 205 2.47 -4.33 -10.89
C THR A 205 3.15 -5.71 -10.87
N ILE A 206 2.33 -6.76 -10.73
CA ILE A 206 2.76 -8.15 -10.74
C ILE A 206 2.82 -8.63 -12.19
N ARG A 207 3.90 -9.25 -12.58
CA ARG A 207 4.07 -9.80 -13.94
C ARG A 207 3.04 -10.89 -14.21
N SER A 208 2.32 -10.79 -15.35
CA SER A 208 1.19 -11.66 -15.64
C SER A 208 0.92 -11.79 -17.14
N VAL A 209 0.01 -12.72 -17.46
CA VAL A 209 -0.72 -12.80 -18.73
C VAL A 209 -2.20 -12.76 -18.35
N ILE A 210 -2.93 -11.72 -18.77
CA ILE A 210 -4.32 -11.49 -18.35
C ILE A 210 -5.29 -12.58 -18.90
N GLY A 211 -4.93 -13.23 -19.98
CA GLY A 211 -5.71 -14.32 -20.57
C GLY A 211 -5.40 -14.57 -22.04
N VAL A 212 -6.04 -15.60 -22.57
CA VAL A 212 -6.00 -15.95 -23.98
C VAL A 212 -7.44 -15.91 -24.53
N ASP A 213 -7.64 -15.20 -25.64
CA ASP A 213 -8.92 -15.20 -26.34
C ASP A 213 -9.12 -16.57 -27.02
N LEU A 214 -10.11 -17.34 -26.56
CA LEU A 214 -10.36 -18.70 -27.04
C LEU A 214 -10.94 -18.76 -28.46
N LYS A 215 -11.37 -17.63 -29.03
CA LYS A 215 -11.85 -17.58 -30.44
C LYS A 215 -10.69 -17.37 -31.41
N THR A 216 -9.77 -16.47 -31.03
CA THR A 216 -8.60 -16.13 -31.85
C THR A 216 -7.36 -16.94 -31.51
N LEU A 217 -7.35 -17.59 -30.32
CA LEU A 217 -6.21 -18.31 -29.73
C LEU A 217 -4.99 -17.39 -29.53
N ARG A 218 -5.23 -16.10 -29.25
CA ARG A 218 -4.21 -15.09 -29.08
C ARG A 218 -4.18 -14.58 -27.62
N PRO A 219 -3.00 -14.31 -27.06
CA PRO A 219 -2.89 -13.69 -25.72
C PRO A 219 -3.41 -12.25 -25.76
N MET A 220 -3.95 -11.78 -24.64
CA MET A 220 -4.48 -10.42 -24.49
C MET A 220 -3.55 -9.57 -23.59
N PRO A 221 -3.47 -8.25 -23.82
CA PRO A 221 -3.97 -7.51 -25.01
C PRO A 221 -3.16 -7.87 -26.26
N THR A 222 -3.80 -7.88 -27.43
CA THR A 222 -3.15 -8.29 -28.67
C THR A 222 -2.80 -7.07 -29.52
N VAL A 223 -1.53 -6.95 -29.92
CA VAL A 223 -0.97 -5.95 -30.82
C VAL A 223 -0.46 -6.68 -32.06
N GLU A 224 -1.02 -6.41 -33.23
CA GLU A 224 -0.67 -7.06 -34.50
C GLU A 224 -0.64 -8.60 -34.41
N GLY A 225 -1.52 -9.18 -33.59
CA GLY A 225 -1.62 -10.64 -33.39
C GLY A 225 -0.69 -11.22 -32.32
N TYR A 226 0.13 -10.41 -31.66
CA TYR A 226 1.10 -10.81 -30.63
C TYR A 226 0.85 -10.07 -29.33
N SER A 227 1.47 -10.53 -28.25
CA SER A 227 1.44 -9.88 -26.94
C SER A 227 2.77 -10.13 -26.20
N THR A 228 2.92 -9.46 -25.08
CA THR A 228 4.00 -9.67 -24.11
C THR A 228 3.41 -9.78 -22.69
N PRO A 229 4.02 -10.51 -21.76
CA PRO A 229 3.59 -10.45 -20.37
C PRO A 229 3.55 -9.00 -19.86
N GLY A 230 2.47 -8.64 -19.16
CA GLY A 230 2.23 -7.29 -18.67
C GLY A 230 2.26 -7.19 -17.16
N GLY A 231 2.00 -6.00 -16.66
CA GLY A 231 1.90 -5.71 -15.23
C GLY A 231 0.45 -5.77 -14.74
N TYR A 232 0.15 -6.70 -13.84
CA TYR A 232 -1.17 -6.91 -13.26
C TYR A 232 -1.41 -6.04 -12.03
N SER A 233 -2.59 -5.44 -11.95
CA SER A 233 -3.00 -4.49 -10.91
C SER A 233 -4.50 -4.61 -10.59
N SER A 234 -5.08 -3.65 -9.87
CA SER A 234 -6.46 -3.61 -9.37
C SER A 234 -6.65 -4.42 -8.09
N VAL A 235 -7.89 -4.61 -7.64
CA VAL A 235 -8.23 -5.20 -6.32
C VAL A 235 -7.66 -6.59 -6.07
N ALA A 236 -7.48 -7.39 -7.10
CA ALA A 236 -6.96 -8.75 -6.98
C ALA A 236 -5.52 -8.83 -6.44
N VAL A 237 -4.72 -7.76 -6.57
CA VAL A 237 -3.34 -7.75 -6.06
C VAL A 237 -3.23 -7.30 -4.60
N ARG A 238 -4.30 -6.75 -4.00
CA ARG A 238 -4.27 -6.17 -2.66
C ARG A 238 -3.74 -7.12 -1.57
N PRO A 239 -4.15 -8.38 -1.47
CA PRO A 239 -3.61 -9.28 -0.46
C PRO A 239 -2.09 -9.48 -0.57
N ILE A 240 -1.55 -9.48 -1.79
CA ILE A 240 -0.12 -9.61 -2.05
C ILE A 240 0.60 -8.32 -1.64
N ALA A 241 0.02 -7.16 -1.99
CA ALA A 241 0.57 -5.86 -1.63
C ALA A 241 0.61 -5.65 -0.11
N LEU A 242 -0.47 -6.00 0.61
CA LEU A 242 -0.53 -5.93 2.08
C LEU A 242 0.55 -6.78 2.73
N ARG A 243 0.78 -8.02 2.24
CA ARG A 243 1.87 -8.88 2.72
C ARG A 243 3.22 -8.23 2.53
N MET A 244 3.50 -7.70 1.34
CA MET A 244 4.79 -7.09 1.03
C MET A 244 5.04 -5.79 1.80
N VAL A 245 4.02 -4.97 2.00
CA VAL A 245 4.11 -3.77 2.86
C VAL A 245 4.42 -4.17 4.30
N LYS A 246 3.77 -5.22 4.82
CA LYS A 246 4.06 -5.76 6.16
C LYS A 246 5.51 -6.25 6.28
N GLU A 247 6.03 -6.96 5.28
CA GLU A 247 7.41 -7.45 5.27
C GLU A 247 8.42 -6.29 5.27
N ILE A 248 8.15 -5.22 4.49
CA ILE A 248 8.96 -4.00 4.50
C ILE A 248 8.86 -3.28 5.85
N ALA A 249 7.68 -3.22 6.46
CA ALA A 249 7.50 -2.58 7.76
C ALA A 249 8.27 -3.32 8.86
N ASP A 250 8.26 -4.66 8.86
CA ASP A 250 9.09 -5.46 9.77
C ASP A 250 10.59 -5.20 9.55
N LEU A 251 11.03 -5.15 8.30
CA LEU A 251 12.41 -4.82 7.97
C LEU A 251 12.81 -3.45 8.53
N ILE A 252 11.97 -2.43 8.32
CA ILE A 252 12.22 -1.08 8.79
C ILE A 252 12.25 -1.02 10.32
N HIS A 253 11.35 -1.72 10.98
CA HIS A 253 11.33 -1.81 12.44
C HIS A 253 12.62 -2.45 12.99
N ASN A 254 13.04 -3.57 12.39
CA ASN A 254 14.16 -4.36 12.89
C ASN A 254 15.54 -3.78 12.56
N GLU A 255 15.71 -3.18 11.38
CA GLU A 255 17.02 -2.75 10.86
C GLU A 255 17.21 -1.23 10.90
N PHE A 256 16.13 -0.43 11.05
CA PHE A 256 16.18 1.03 10.96
C PHE A 256 15.44 1.74 12.10
N ASP A 257 15.13 1.04 13.20
CA ASP A 257 14.41 1.58 14.37
C ASP A 257 13.07 2.26 14.02
N GLY A 258 12.41 1.81 12.96
CA GLY A 258 11.17 2.42 12.48
C GLY A 258 11.34 3.81 11.82
N LYS A 259 12.57 4.23 11.51
CA LYS A 259 12.88 5.59 11.01
C LYS A 259 12.88 5.72 9.50
N ARG A 260 12.20 4.86 8.79
CA ARG A 260 12.02 4.91 7.34
C ARG A 260 10.53 4.85 7.02
N THR A 261 10.15 5.39 5.87
CA THR A 261 8.74 5.55 5.49
C THR A 261 8.31 4.55 4.43
N ILE A 262 7.01 4.28 4.35
CA ILE A 262 6.42 3.41 3.36
C ILE A 262 5.27 4.13 2.66
N SER A 263 5.32 4.17 1.32
CA SER A 263 4.19 4.52 0.49
C SER A 263 3.55 3.24 -0.07
N GLY A 264 2.45 2.80 0.54
CA GLY A 264 1.80 1.52 0.20
C GLY A 264 0.91 1.64 -1.02
N MET A 265 0.88 0.62 -1.89
CA MET A 265 0.00 0.60 -3.06
C MET A 265 -0.33 -0.82 -3.52
N GLY A 266 -1.53 -0.97 -4.10
CA GLY A 266 -1.99 -2.20 -4.73
C GLY A 266 -3.46 -2.49 -4.44
N GLY A 267 -4.35 -2.19 -5.38
CA GLY A 267 -5.77 -2.52 -5.29
C GLY A 267 -6.59 -1.70 -4.30
N VAL A 268 -6.15 -0.49 -3.96
CA VAL A 268 -6.87 0.43 -3.07
C VAL A 268 -7.97 1.14 -3.85
N GLU A 269 -9.20 1.08 -3.36
CA GLU A 269 -10.38 1.73 -3.94
C GLU A 269 -11.25 2.47 -2.91
N THR A 270 -11.09 2.17 -1.61
CA THR A 270 -11.86 2.79 -0.52
C THR A 270 -10.96 3.30 0.61
N GLY A 271 -11.54 4.05 1.55
CA GLY A 271 -10.85 4.50 2.76
C GLY A 271 -10.45 3.33 3.67
N GLU A 272 -11.30 2.31 3.74
CA GLU A 272 -11.05 1.09 4.51
C GLU A 272 -9.93 0.24 3.90
N ASP A 273 -9.81 0.22 2.57
CA ASP A 273 -8.67 -0.40 1.91
C ASP A 273 -7.37 0.30 2.32
N ALA A 274 -7.38 1.64 2.33
CA ALA A 274 -6.22 2.42 2.76
C ALA A 274 -5.89 2.22 4.24
N ALA A 275 -6.90 2.12 5.11
CA ALA A 275 -6.71 1.83 6.52
C ALA A 275 -5.92 0.52 6.74
N GLN A 276 -6.14 -0.52 5.91
CA GLN A 276 -5.39 -1.77 6.00
C GLN A 276 -3.89 -1.56 5.73
N PHE A 277 -3.52 -0.74 4.74
CA PHE A 277 -2.12 -0.41 4.46
C PHE A 277 -1.47 0.37 5.61
N ILE A 278 -2.19 1.33 6.17
CA ILE A 278 -1.70 2.14 7.30
C ILE A 278 -1.55 1.28 8.57
N LEU A 279 -2.51 0.40 8.86
CA LEU A 279 -2.42 -0.59 9.94
C LEU A 279 -1.20 -1.52 9.80
N LEU A 280 -0.70 -1.72 8.58
CA LEU A 280 0.51 -2.48 8.26
C LEU A 280 1.77 -1.62 8.09
N GLY A 281 1.72 -0.34 8.49
CA GLY A 281 2.89 0.51 8.58
C GLY A 281 3.10 1.50 7.43
N ALA A 282 2.17 1.61 6.46
CA ALA A 282 2.27 2.63 5.42
C ALA A 282 2.01 4.04 5.98
N ASP A 283 2.81 5.01 5.56
CA ASP A 283 2.68 6.44 5.88
C ASP A 283 1.74 7.13 4.89
N THR A 284 1.82 6.75 3.62
CA THR A 284 0.93 7.20 2.54
C THR A 284 0.40 6.01 1.75
N VAL A 285 -0.67 6.24 0.99
CA VAL A 285 -1.30 5.20 0.18
C VAL A 285 -1.47 5.69 -1.24
N GLN A 286 -0.79 5.02 -2.19
CA GLN A 286 -0.87 5.38 -3.60
C GLN A 286 -2.01 4.63 -4.30
N VAL A 287 -2.72 5.33 -5.20
CA VAL A 287 -3.81 4.81 -6.01
C VAL A 287 -3.57 5.12 -7.48
N CYS A 288 -3.61 4.10 -8.33
CA CYS A 288 -3.48 4.28 -9.78
C CYS A 288 -4.71 3.69 -10.51
N THR A 289 -4.87 2.37 -10.54
CA THR A 289 -5.96 1.69 -11.26
C THR A 289 -7.34 2.08 -10.73
N GLY A 290 -7.49 2.35 -9.43
CA GLY A 290 -8.73 2.87 -8.84
C GLY A 290 -9.19 4.16 -9.51
N VAL A 291 -8.26 5.10 -9.74
CA VAL A 291 -8.56 6.38 -10.42
C VAL A 291 -8.98 6.15 -11.88
N MET A 292 -8.36 5.20 -12.57
CA MET A 292 -8.74 4.84 -13.95
C MET A 292 -10.16 4.25 -14.03
N LYS A 293 -10.61 3.57 -12.97
CA LYS A 293 -11.96 2.98 -12.85
C LYS A 293 -13.01 3.99 -12.43
N MET A 294 -12.71 4.85 -11.44
CA MET A 294 -13.70 5.65 -10.71
C MET A 294 -13.46 7.17 -10.79
N SER A 295 -12.46 7.61 -11.55
CA SER A 295 -12.03 9.01 -11.68
C SER A 295 -11.37 9.61 -10.43
N TYR A 296 -10.82 10.83 -10.55
CA TYR A 296 -10.14 11.55 -9.46
C TYR A 296 -11.05 11.87 -8.27
N ARG A 297 -12.37 11.95 -8.48
CA ARG A 297 -13.37 12.24 -7.43
C ARG A 297 -13.47 11.14 -6.37
N MET A 298 -12.94 9.95 -6.65
CA MET A 298 -12.93 8.84 -5.68
C MET A 298 -12.23 9.19 -4.37
N VAL A 299 -11.32 10.17 -4.36
CA VAL A 299 -10.63 10.59 -3.14
C VAL A 299 -11.61 11.09 -2.07
N LYS A 300 -12.74 11.69 -2.46
CA LYS A 300 -13.72 12.23 -1.50
C LYS A 300 -14.34 11.14 -0.62
N PRO A 301 -15.01 10.11 -1.17
CA PRO A 301 -15.48 9.00 -0.35
C PRO A 301 -14.35 8.22 0.34
N MET A 302 -13.13 8.20 -0.21
CA MET A 302 -11.99 7.60 0.49
C MET A 302 -11.61 8.37 1.75
N ILE A 303 -11.58 9.71 1.69
CA ILE A 303 -11.36 10.59 2.85
C ILE A 303 -12.45 10.35 3.90
N GLU A 304 -13.71 10.36 3.49
CA GLU A 304 -14.87 10.14 4.38
C GLU A 304 -14.79 8.75 5.05
N GLY A 305 -14.48 7.70 4.28
CA GLY A 305 -14.35 6.33 4.79
C GLY A 305 -13.21 6.19 5.81
N LEU A 306 -12.05 6.78 5.52
CA LEU A 306 -10.90 6.72 6.45
C LEU A 306 -11.18 7.52 7.74
N LEU A 307 -11.80 8.70 7.64
CA LEU A 307 -12.21 9.46 8.82
C LEU A 307 -13.28 8.72 9.66
N ALA A 308 -14.23 8.05 9.01
CA ALA A 308 -15.23 7.23 9.69
C ALA A 308 -14.58 6.03 10.40
N PHE A 309 -13.62 5.37 9.76
CA PHE A 309 -12.82 4.31 10.39
C PHE A 309 -12.09 4.81 11.63
N MET A 310 -11.37 5.93 11.54
CA MET A 310 -10.65 6.53 12.66
C MET A 310 -11.60 6.88 13.81
N ALA A 311 -12.72 7.54 13.51
CA ALA A 311 -13.72 7.93 14.51
C ALA A 311 -14.32 6.70 15.23
N SER A 312 -14.60 5.60 14.51
CA SER A 312 -15.17 4.39 15.10
C SER A 312 -14.23 3.66 16.06
N HIS A 313 -12.91 3.91 15.95
CA HIS A 313 -11.88 3.33 16.81
C HIS A 313 -11.28 4.33 17.80
N GLY A 314 -11.71 5.60 17.79
CA GLY A 314 -11.22 6.63 18.68
C GLY A 314 -9.85 7.19 18.33
N PHE A 315 -9.38 7.04 17.08
CA PHE A 315 -8.12 7.60 16.63
C PHE A 315 -8.29 9.06 16.18
N GLU A 316 -7.41 9.95 16.64
CA GLU A 316 -7.37 11.36 16.26
C GLU A 316 -6.40 11.64 15.10
N THR A 317 -5.33 10.86 14.97
CA THR A 317 -4.29 11.01 13.95
C THR A 317 -3.97 9.69 13.25
N ILE A 318 -3.34 9.76 12.08
CA ILE A 318 -2.88 8.57 11.34
C ILE A 318 -1.80 7.81 12.13
N ASP A 319 -0.91 8.53 12.81
CA ASP A 319 0.19 7.94 13.57
C ASP A 319 -0.29 7.06 14.74
N GLU A 320 -1.50 7.30 15.28
CA GLU A 320 -2.05 6.51 16.39
C GLU A 320 -2.40 5.07 15.99
N PHE A 321 -2.67 4.82 14.73
CA PHE A 321 -2.99 3.46 14.26
C PHE A 321 -2.01 2.91 13.22
N LYS A 322 -1.06 3.71 12.76
CA LYS A 322 -0.02 3.24 11.84
C LYS A 322 0.75 2.06 12.45
N GLY A 323 0.82 0.96 11.72
CA GLY A 323 1.52 -0.26 12.17
C GLY A 323 0.83 -1.04 13.29
N HIS A 324 -0.37 -0.63 13.74
CA HIS A 324 -1.07 -1.28 14.87
C HIS A 324 -1.28 -2.78 14.67
N ALA A 325 -1.49 -3.22 13.43
CA ALA A 325 -1.72 -4.63 13.14
C ALA A 325 -0.43 -5.48 13.13
N LEU A 326 0.76 -4.88 13.07
CA LEU A 326 2.04 -5.61 12.98
C LEU A 326 2.28 -6.50 14.21
N GLY A 327 1.92 -6.02 15.40
CA GLY A 327 2.09 -6.77 16.65
C GLY A 327 1.23 -8.03 16.78
N TYR A 328 0.28 -8.26 15.85
CA TYR A 328 -0.61 -9.42 15.86
C TYR A 328 -0.17 -10.52 14.87
N PHE A 329 0.96 -10.37 14.21
CA PHE A 329 1.56 -11.43 13.40
C PHE A 329 2.52 -12.27 14.23
N THR A 330 2.46 -13.59 14.02
CA THR A 330 3.34 -14.54 14.68
C THR A 330 3.60 -15.76 13.79
N THR A 331 4.40 -16.71 14.26
CA THR A 331 4.71 -17.93 13.51
C THR A 331 3.55 -18.95 13.59
N HIS A 332 3.46 -19.85 12.60
CA HIS A 332 2.47 -20.93 12.64
C HIS A 332 2.66 -21.84 13.88
N ALA A 333 3.89 -22.11 14.27
CA ALA A 333 4.20 -22.89 15.47
C ALA A 333 3.62 -22.23 16.74
N GLU A 334 3.75 -20.91 16.85
CA GLU A 334 3.20 -20.15 17.97
C GLU A 334 1.66 -20.18 17.97
N LEU A 335 1.03 -20.04 16.79
CA LEU A 335 -0.43 -20.16 16.68
C LEU A 335 -0.93 -21.52 17.16
N VAL A 336 -0.22 -22.60 16.83
CA VAL A 336 -0.54 -23.97 17.31
C VAL A 336 -0.44 -24.04 18.84
N ARG A 337 0.63 -23.48 19.42
CA ARG A 337 0.82 -23.41 20.86
C ARG A 337 -0.31 -22.64 21.56
N MET A 338 -0.58 -21.41 21.11
CA MET A 338 -1.63 -20.54 21.65
C MET A 338 -3.02 -21.21 21.58
N GLN A 339 -3.30 -21.90 20.48
CA GLN A 339 -4.57 -22.61 20.30
C GLN A 339 -4.69 -23.81 21.26
N ALA A 340 -3.59 -24.56 21.51
CA ALA A 340 -3.57 -25.66 22.48
C ALA A 340 -3.82 -25.13 23.89
N GLU A 341 -3.11 -24.10 24.33
CA GLU A 341 -3.29 -23.46 25.63
C GLU A 341 -4.73 -22.92 25.83
N SER A 342 -5.31 -22.31 24.79
CA SER A 342 -6.69 -21.82 24.84
C SER A 342 -7.70 -22.96 25.03
N ARG A 343 -7.49 -24.08 24.33
CA ARG A 343 -8.34 -25.30 24.50
C ARG A 343 -8.23 -25.87 25.89
N GLU A 344 -7.03 -25.92 26.46
CA GLU A 344 -6.79 -26.41 27.81
C GLU A 344 -7.48 -25.51 28.86
N LYS A 345 -7.32 -24.17 28.76
CA LYS A 345 -8.01 -23.20 29.62
C LYS A 345 -9.54 -23.37 29.56
N LYS A 346 -10.11 -23.52 28.34
CA LYS A 346 -11.56 -23.77 28.19
C LYS A 346 -12.00 -25.06 28.83
N ARG A 347 -11.23 -26.15 28.67
CA ARG A 347 -11.54 -27.46 29.34
C ARG A 347 -11.48 -27.31 30.84
N ALA A 348 -10.46 -26.64 31.38
CA ALA A 348 -10.34 -26.42 32.82
C ALA A 348 -11.50 -25.57 33.37
N ALA A 349 -11.92 -24.53 32.66
CA ALA A 349 -13.08 -23.71 33.05
C ALA A 349 -14.39 -24.50 33.06
N VAL A 350 -14.63 -25.33 32.05
CA VAL A 350 -15.81 -26.20 31.97
C VAL A 350 -15.79 -27.22 33.12
N ALA A 351 -14.64 -27.86 33.41
CA ALA A 351 -14.48 -28.79 34.51
C ALA A 351 -14.73 -28.12 35.87
N ALA A 352 -14.19 -26.87 36.06
CA ALA A 352 -14.42 -26.10 37.28
C ALA A 352 -15.91 -25.74 37.48
N GLN A 353 -16.61 -25.34 36.41
CA GLN A 353 -18.05 -25.09 36.47
C GLN A 353 -18.86 -26.36 36.80
N ALA A 354 -18.48 -27.50 36.19
CA ALA A 354 -19.12 -28.76 36.49
C ALA A 354 -18.92 -29.18 37.95
N ALA A 355 -17.67 -29.04 38.48
CA ALA A 355 -17.37 -29.35 39.88
C ALA A 355 -18.11 -28.39 40.85
N ALA A 356 -18.20 -27.08 40.53
CA ALA A 356 -18.98 -26.15 41.34
C ALA A 356 -20.48 -26.48 41.35
N LYS A 357 -21.04 -26.86 40.19
CA LYS A 357 -22.43 -27.30 40.10
C LYS A 357 -22.70 -28.60 40.87
N GLN A 358 -21.76 -29.55 40.86
CA GLN A 358 -21.84 -30.76 41.62
C GLN A 358 -21.73 -30.52 43.13
N ALA A 359 -20.81 -29.67 43.59
CA ALA A 359 -20.66 -29.24 44.97
C ALA A 359 -21.92 -28.53 45.50
N LEU A 360 -22.59 -27.74 44.64
CA LEU A 360 -23.87 -27.08 44.97
C LEU A 360 -25.01 -28.11 45.11
N ALA A 361 -25.00 -29.15 44.28
CA ALA A 361 -26.00 -30.23 44.34
C ALA A 361 -25.78 -31.21 45.50
N GLU A 362 -24.55 -31.34 46.00
CA GLU A 362 -24.16 -32.19 47.15
C GLU A 362 -24.26 -31.44 48.51
N GLN A 363 -24.58 -30.15 48.54
CA GLN A 363 -24.93 -29.47 49.76
C GLN A 363 -26.19 -30.17 50.34
N PRO A 364 -26.17 -30.65 51.58
CA PRO A 364 -27.34 -31.27 52.15
C PRO A 364 -28.48 -30.25 52.10
N ALA A 365 -29.64 -30.71 51.64
CA ALA A 365 -30.89 -29.97 51.69
C ALA A 365 -31.21 -29.66 53.17
N GLY A 366 -30.45 -28.74 53.70
CA GLY A 366 -30.56 -28.32 55.07
C GLY A 366 -31.32 -27.06 55.17
N VAL A 367 -32.60 -27.16 55.01
CA VAL A 367 -33.64 -26.49 55.80
C VAL A 367 -34.95 -27.11 55.33
N THR A 368 -35.47 -27.99 56.12
CA THR A 368 -36.80 -28.53 55.93
C THR A 368 -37.80 -27.40 56.16
N LYS A 369 -38.95 -27.45 55.46
CA LYS A 369 -40.08 -26.49 55.53
C LYS A 369 -40.68 -26.22 56.91
N ASP A 370 -40.09 -26.80 57.95
CA ASP A 370 -40.59 -26.69 59.32
C ASP A 370 -39.95 -25.58 60.20
N ASP A 371 -38.86 -25.01 59.77
CA ASP A 371 -38.35 -23.78 60.38
C ASP A 371 -39.00 -22.57 59.72
N LYS A 372 -39.72 -21.79 60.47
CA LYS A 372 -40.53 -20.63 60.10
C LYS A 372 -39.82 -19.51 59.30
N TRP A 373 -39.04 -19.89 58.32
CA TRP A 373 -38.48 -18.97 57.33
C TRP A 373 -39.26 -19.11 56.03
N ASP A 374 -39.87 -18.04 55.64
CA ASP A 374 -40.55 -18.00 54.33
C ASP A 374 -39.50 -18.07 53.25
N ALA A 375 -39.30 -19.29 52.70
CA ALA A 375 -38.30 -19.57 51.68
C ALA A 375 -38.51 -18.71 50.41
N ASP A 376 -39.73 -18.21 50.21
CA ASP A 376 -40.09 -17.38 49.04
C ASP A 376 -39.53 -15.95 49.18
N ASP A 377 -39.33 -15.40 50.40
CA ASP A 377 -38.75 -14.09 50.62
C ASP A 377 -37.20 -14.13 50.46
N PHE A 378 -36.59 -15.24 50.82
CA PHE A 378 -35.12 -15.38 50.66
C PHE A 378 -34.73 -15.57 49.19
N VAL A 379 -35.52 -16.33 48.43
CA VAL A 379 -35.31 -16.53 46.98
C VAL A 379 -35.50 -15.20 46.22
N LYS A 380 -36.51 -14.43 46.55
CA LYS A 380 -36.72 -13.09 45.95
C LYS A 380 -35.58 -12.11 46.26
N GLN A 381 -35.06 -12.08 47.49
CA GLN A 381 -33.90 -11.23 47.83
C GLN A 381 -32.59 -11.70 47.15
N SER A 382 -32.44 -13.00 46.86
CA SER A 382 -31.24 -13.49 46.15
C SER A 382 -31.35 -13.23 44.65
N ASP A 383 -32.53 -13.24 44.07
CA ASP A 383 -32.76 -12.89 42.65
C ASP A 383 -32.54 -11.41 42.37
N ASP A 384 -32.85 -10.53 43.34
CA ASP A 384 -32.57 -9.08 43.24
C ASP A 384 -31.07 -8.74 43.33
N LEU A 385 -30.24 -9.61 43.95
CA LEU A 385 -28.79 -9.45 44.08
C LEU A 385 -28.01 -9.96 42.84
N VAL A 386 -28.67 -10.70 41.95
CA VAL A 386 -28.06 -11.25 40.70
C VAL A 386 -28.40 -10.41 39.47
N SER A 387 -29.26 -9.39 39.63
CA SER A 387 -29.72 -8.51 38.55
C SER A 387 -29.07 -7.09 38.51
N GLU A 388 -27.99 -6.86 39.28
CA GLU A 388 -27.15 -5.65 39.17
C GLU A 388 -25.80 -5.92 38.49
#